data_01ee32d7bbedb052f616d9a0e509b64e
#
_entry.id   01ee32d7bbedb052f616d9a0e509b64e
#
_cell.length_a   1.000
_cell.length_b   1.000
_cell.length_c   1.000
_cell.angle_alpha   90.00
_cell.angle_beta   90.00
_cell.angle_gamma   90.00
#
_symmetry.space_group_name_H-M   'P 1'
#
loop_
_entity.id
_entity.type
_entity.pdbx_description
1 polymer ?
#
loop_
_entity_poly.entity_id
_entity_poly.type
_entity_poly.pdbx_seq_one_letter_code
_entity_poly.pdbx_strand_id
1 'polypeptide(L)'
;MALTPTAVANSALSKRDTVLLTSLQTNYGAINTSPVFETVRRVSGGTIKKVNYTQSGEIVAGYNPQNQVQSGIDLTCAFETEASKQTIKYLIEALYAEDTSYTNTASTFASLVNGFTVPAATYAALSAGDGFWVNGFANTLISGFYFVASKSGGTTIATTIAPVATEAAGASVTIKSNKHLNSNDPYYRTFQTATTDLSTVSDVSRHTVYDAIPNTGSVSIPEEGAVTGSFEYMAEREVSGYEAIAGQTVTAAPTDLVVSAVDGVKAFYVNGLSATCIMKSMDVSISLAQAGDNAAACGKRYSRGTPEFTGSAVLRALRDAPFTWRNYAHGGTRVSVACRMSHGGADETVIVFTRCVVTEATPDLDADIVTTSASFSAELDPTLGYSVGVFTNWTV
;
A
#
# COMPACT_ATOMS: atom_id res chain seq x y z
N MET A 1 36.00 32.02 -5.19
CA MET A 1 36.95 30.97 -4.98
C MET A 1 36.80 30.01 -6.16
N ALA A 2 37.76 29.98 -7.08
CA ALA A 2 37.68 29.10 -8.24
C ALA A 2 37.98 27.68 -7.78
N LEU A 3 37.04 26.79 -7.97
CA LEU A 3 37.25 25.36 -7.77
C LEU A 3 38.22 24.90 -8.85
N THR A 4 39.43 24.59 -8.44
CA THR A 4 40.42 23.91 -9.29
C THR A 4 39.89 22.49 -9.54
N PRO A 5 39.72 22.06 -10.79
CA PRO A 5 39.32 20.69 -11.06
C PRO A 5 40.50 19.76 -10.83
N THR A 6 40.74 19.41 -9.59
CA THR A 6 41.71 18.36 -9.25
C THR A 6 41.00 17.03 -9.35
N ALA A 7 41.29 16.29 -10.42
CA ALA A 7 41.01 14.87 -10.60
C ALA A 7 39.67 14.42 -9.99
N VAL A 8 38.62 14.72 -10.65
CA VAL A 8 37.37 13.98 -10.47
C VAL A 8 37.72 12.55 -10.84
N ALA A 9 37.80 11.67 -9.87
CA ALA A 9 37.84 10.25 -10.11
C ALA A 9 36.53 9.95 -10.85
N ASN A 10 36.64 9.60 -12.12
CA ASN A 10 35.54 9.50 -13.10
C ASN A 10 34.72 8.23 -12.91
N SER A 11 34.30 7.89 -11.71
CA SER A 11 33.25 6.91 -11.50
C SER A 11 31.93 7.64 -11.37
N ALA A 12 31.12 7.63 -12.43
CA ALA A 12 29.75 8.09 -12.32
C ALA A 12 29.05 7.26 -11.22
N LEU A 13 28.40 7.95 -10.29
CA LEU A 13 27.57 7.32 -9.25
C LEU A 13 26.52 6.45 -9.93
N SER A 14 26.49 5.17 -9.61
CA SER A 14 25.44 4.27 -10.05
C SER A 14 24.25 4.35 -9.09
N LYS A 15 23.07 3.89 -9.50
CA LYS A 15 21.93 3.79 -8.58
C LYS A 15 22.20 2.84 -7.39
N ARG A 16 23.20 1.97 -7.49
CA ARG A 16 23.66 1.09 -6.39
C ARG A 16 24.45 1.83 -5.33
N ASP A 17 24.99 2.99 -5.67
CA ASP A 17 25.74 3.85 -4.76
C ASP A 17 24.82 4.82 -4.00
N THR A 18 23.51 4.70 -4.18
CA THR A 18 22.53 5.52 -3.48
C THR A 18 21.55 4.65 -2.71
N VAL A 19 21.23 5.05 -1.49
CA VAL A 19 20.22 4.42 -0.64
C VAL A 19 19.11 5.40 -0.34
N LEU A 20 17.88 4.89 -0.26
CA LEU A 20 16.73 5.62 0.27
C LEU A 20 16.44 5.09 1.66
N LEU A 21 16.41 5.98 2.63
CA LEU A 21 16.15 5.70 4.02
C LEU A 21 14.85 6.37 4.43
N THR A 22 14.10 5.76 5.33
CA THR A 22 12.85 6.32 5.86
C THR A 22 12.70 6.06 7.34
N SER A 23 12.09 7.00 8.05
CA SER A 23 11.74 6.89 9.47
C SER A 23 10.34 7.45 9.70
N LEU A 24 9.52 6.74 10.47
CA LEU A 24 8.22 7.25 10.89
C LEU A 24 8.42 8.39 11.89
N GLN A 25 7.73 9.51 11.69
CA GLN A 25 7.77 10.64 12.60
C GLN A 25 6.71 10.49 13.70
N THR A 26 7.08 10.84 14.92
CA THR A 26 6.18 10.84 16.05
C THR A 26 5.35 12.12 16.12
N ASN A 27 5.94 13.25 15.71
CA ASN A 27 5.31 14.56 15.78
C ASN A 27 5.49 15.32 14.47
N TYR A 28 4.44 16.00 14.03
CA TYR A 28 4.51 16.97 12.95
C TYR A 28 5.40 18.16 13.33
N GLY A 29 6.19 18.62 12.40
CA GLY A 29 7.06 19.81 12.56
C GLY A 29 8.43 19.53 13.17
N ALA A 30 8.71 18.30 13.58
CA ALA A 30 9.98 17.94 14.19
C ALA A 30 10.46 16.56 13.74
N ILE A 31 11.74 16.47 13.41
CA ILE A 31 12.39 15.17 13.21
C ILE A 31 12.58 14.52 14.59
N ASN A 32 12.36 13.21 14.66
CA ASN A 32 12.58 12.45 15.88
C ASN A 32 14.02 12.64 16.40
N THR A 33 14.18 12.76 17.70
CA THR A 33 15.51 12.73 18.32
C THR A 33 16.11 11.33 18.17
N SER A 34 17.31 11.22 17.62
CA SER A 34 17.97 9.94 17.30
C SER A 34 17.10 9.01 16.45
N PRO A 35 16.73 9.42 15.24
CA PRO A 35 15.79 8.65 14.41
C PRO A 35 16.40 7.31 13.99
N VAL A 36 15.55 6.28 14.02
CA VAL A 36 15.88 4.98 13.43
C VAL A 36 15.38 4.97 12.00
N PHE A 37 16.29 4.96 11.05
CA PHE A 37 15.98 4.85 9.64
C PHE A 37 15.95 3.39 9.20
N GLU A 38 14.96 3.04 8.41
CA GLU A 38 14.87 1.77 7.67
C GLU A 38 15.33 2.00 6.24
N THR A 39 16.10 1.07 5.69
CA THR A 39 16.46 1.10 4.27
C THR A 39 15.26 0.67 3.43
N VAL A 40 14.89 1.49 2.46
CA VAL A 40 13.82 1.19 1.50
C VAL A 40 14.35 0.28 0.40
N ARG A 41 13.70 -0.87 0.19
CA ARG A 41 13.96 -1.75 -0.95
C ARG A 41 13.33 -1.14 -2.19
N ARG A 42 14.09 -0.38 -2.96
CA ARG A 42 13.58 0.32 -4.13
C ARG A 42 14.20 -0.19 -5.43
N VAL A 43 13.43 -0.13 -6.49
CA VAL A 43 13.89 -0.30 -7.86
C VAL A 43 14.34 1.04 -8.43
N SER A 44 13.60 2.10 -8.11
CA SER A 44 13.88 3.46 -8.58
C SER A 44 13.40 4.52 -7.58
N GLY A 45 13.76 5.80 -7.82
CA GLY A 45 13.23 6.93 -7.07
C GLY A 45 14.11 7.43 -5.92
N GLY A 46 13.61 8.40 -5.18
CA GLY A 46 14.27 9.06 -4.04
C GLY A 46 13.63 10.39 -3.71
N THR A 47 14.30 11.19 -2.88
CA THR A 47 13.87 12.53 -2.52
C THR A 47 14.20 13.52 -3.63
N ILE A 48 13.26 14.40 -3.97
CA ILE A 48 13.39 15.40 -5.04
C ILE A 48 13.03 16.76 -4.47
N LYS A 49 13.86 17.75 -4.80
CA LYS A 49 13.59 19.17 -4.57
C LYS A 49 13.43 19.86 -5.91
N LYS A 50 12.28 20.47 -6.15
CA LYS A 50 12.00 21.28 -7.33
C LYS A 50 11.79 22.72 -6.90
N VAL A 51 12.63 23.62 -7.40
CA VAL A 51 12.48 25.05 -7.18
C VAL A 51 11.72 25.64 -8.36
N ASN A 52 10.59 26.27 -8.08
CA ASN A 52 9.75 26.88 -9.09
C ASN A 52 10.10 28.38 -9.22
N TYR A 53 10.22 28.85 -10.43
CA TYR A 53 10.49 30.24 -10.75
C TYR A 53 9.37 30.81 -11.61
N THR A 54 9.02 32.05 -11.36
CA THR A 54 8.09 32.84 -12.18
C THR A 54 8.85 34.00 -12.77
N GLN A 55 8.67 34.27 -14.06
CA GLN A 55 9.25 35.44 -14.71
C GLN A 55 8.59 36.70 -14.17
N SER A 56 9.39 37.74 -13.89
CA SER A 56 8.85 39.03 -13.51
C SER A 56 7.98 39.62 -14.64
N GLY A 57 6.83 40.17 -14.27
CA GLY A 57 5.93 40.85 -15.21
C GLY A 57 6.31 42.30 -15.49
N GLU A 58 7.47 42.74 -15.00
CA GLU A 58 7.95 44.09 -15.25
C GLU A 58 8.21 44.33 -16.74
N ILE A 59 7.70 45.45 -17.27
CA ILE A 59 7.95 45.86 -18.66
C ILE A 59 9.21 46.71 -18.66
N VAL A 60 10.31 46.12 -19.16
CA VAL A 60 11.57 46.85 -19.35
C VAL A 60 11.83 47.00 -20.84
N ALA A 61 12.28 48.17 -21.26
CA ALA A 61 12.65 48.41 -22.64
C ALA A 61 13.86 47.54 -23.03
N GLY A 62 13.67 46.65 -23.98
CA GLY A 62 14.71 45.75 -24.53
C GLY A 62 14.23 44.34 -24.77
N TYR A 63 15.03 43.55 -25.51
CA TYR A 63 14.72 42.15 -25.86
C TYR A 63 15.32 41.11 -24.88
N ASN A 64 15.84 41.56 -23.74
CA ASN A 64 16.45 40.62 -22.77
C ASN A 64 15.39 40.03 -21.87
N PRO A 65 15.54 38.73 -21.51
CA PRO A 65 14.63 38.06 -20.59
C PRO A 65 14.67 38.73 -19.21
N GLN A 66 13.50 38.90 -18.61
CA GLN A 66 13.31 39.49 -17.28
C GLN A 66 13.88 38.57 -16.18
N ASN A 67 14.15 39.17 -15.03
CA ASN A 67 14.55 38.39 -13.85
C ASN A 67 13.49 37.35 -13.47
N GLN A 68 13.96 36.19 -13.12
CA GLN A 68 13.10 35.12 -12.55
C GLN A 68 13.07 35.25 -11.03
N VAL A 69 11.86 35.19 -10.47
CA VAL A 69 11.63 35.23 -9.03
C VAL A 69 11.23 33.83 -8.58
N GLN A 70 11.84 33.31 -7.52
CA GLN A 70 11.43 32.06 -6.95
C GLN A 70 9.98 32.13 -6.44
N SER A 71 9.12 31.30 -6.98
CA SER A 71 7.69 31.27 -6.66
C SER A 71 7.31 30.16 -5.68
N GLY A 72 8.18 29.18 -5.47
CA GLY A 72 7.93 28.09 -4.52
C GLY A 72 8.97 26.98 -4.58
N ILE A 73 8.88 26.08 -3.63
CA ILE A 73 9.68 24.85 -3.56
C ILE A 73 8.72 23.68 -3.39
N ASP A 74 8.86 22.67 -4.22
CA ASP A 74 8.19 21.39 -4.06
C ASP A 74 9.19 20.34 -3.59
N LEU A 75 8.87 19.68 -2.49
CA LEU A 75 9.65 18.60 -1.92
C LEU A 75 8.83 17.32 -2.03
N THR A 76 9.36 16.32 -2.71
CA THR A 76 8.68 15.04 -2.89
C THR A 76 9.64 13.89 -2.62
N CYS A 77 9.09 12.74 -2.24
CA CYS A 77 9.79 11.47 -2.25
C CYS A 77 8.93 10.47 -3.03
N ALA A 78 9.40 10.07 -4.19
CA ALA A 78 8.72 9.09 -5.02
C ALA A 78 9.64 7.90 -5.26
N PHE A 79 9.11 6.69 -5.12
CA PHE A 79 9.89 5.47 -5.31
C PHE A 79 9.02 4.29 -5.74
N GLU A 80 9.66 3.37 -6.45
CA GLU A 80 9.08 2.09 -6.86
C GLU A 80 9.77 0.95 -6.12
N THR A 81 8.99 -0.06 -5.75
CA THR A 81 9.46 -1.26 -5.04
C THR A 81 8.95 -2.52 -5.71
N GLU A 82 9.66 -3.63 -5.58
CA GLU A 82 9.05 -4.93 -5.75
C GLU A 82 8.28 -5.28 -4.48
N ALA A 83 7.07 -5.84 -4.64
CA ALA A 83 6.17 -6.04 -3.51
C ALA A 83 6.73 -7.02 -2.48
N SER A 84 6.76 -6.56 -1.25
CA SER A 84 7.20 -7.28 -0.06
C SER A 84 6.34 -6.82 1.13
N LYS A 85 6.60 -7.31 2.32
CA LYS A 85 5.95 -6.78 3.53
C LYS A 85 6.17 -5.28 3.70
N GLN A 86 7.37 -4.78 3.36
CA GLN A 86 7.66 -3.35 3.42
C GLN A 86 6.76 -2.54 2.45
N THR A 87 6.49 -3.07 1.26
CA THR A 87 5.56 -2.46 0.29
C THR A 87 4.15 -2.36 0.85
N ILE A 88 3.69 -3.43 1.52
CA ILE A 88 2.36 -3.44 2.16
C ILE A 88 2.28 -2.40 3.29
N LYS A 89 3.36 -2.19 4.05
CA LYS A 89 3.42 -1.14 5.06
C LYS A 89 3.20 0.25 4.45
N TYR A 90 3.83 0.56 3.32
CA TYR A 90 3.60 1.84 2.62
C TYR A 90 2.18 1.95 2.05
N LEU A 91 1.60 0.83 1.59
CA LEU A 91 0.20 0.82 1.14
C LEU A 91 -0.76 1.13 2.29
N ILE A 92 -0.55 0.53 3.47
CA ILE A 92 -1.33 0.79 4.68
C ILE A 92 -1.24 2.28 5.08
N GLU A 93 -0.05 2.86 5.02
CA GLU A 93 0.16 4.28 5.29
C GLU A 93 -0.51 5.18 4.24
N ALA A 94 -0.46 4.81 2.96
CA ALA A 94 -1.17 5.52 1.90
C ALA A 94 -2.70 5.48 2.06
N LEU A 95 -3.23 4.47 2.75
CA LEU A 95 -4.64 4.39 3.13
C LEU A 95 -4.98 5.25 4.37
N TYR A 96 -3.99 5.84 5.06
CA TYR A 96 -4.15 6.40 6.41
C TYR A 96 -4.84 5.40 7.35
N ALA A 97 -4.45 4.14 7.26
CA ALA A 97 -5.20 3.07 7.91
C ALA A 97 -4.98 3.07 9.43
N GLU A 98 -6.08 2.87 10.15
CA GLU A 98 -6.04 2.58 11.57
C GLU A 98 -5.79 1.08 11.78
N ASP A 99 -4.86 0.75 12.68
CA ASP A 99 -4.44 -0.60 12.96
C ASP A 99 -5.21 -1.21 14.12
N THR A 100 -5.83 -2.34 13.87
CA THR A 100 -6.44 -3.14 14.93
C THR A 100 -5.98 -4.59 14.79
N SER A 101 -5.30 -5.10 15.80
CA SER A 101 -4.82 -6.48 15.82
C SER A 101 -5.59 -7.34 16.81
N TYR A 102 -5.91 -8.56 16.41
CA TYR A 102 -6.53 -9.56 17.25
C TYR A 102 -5.94 -10.94 17.00
N THR A 103 -5.62 -11.64 18.07
CA THR A 103 -5.18 -13.05 18.01
C THR A 103 -5.77 -13.79 19.20
N ASN A 104 -6.33 -14.95 18.94
CA ASN A 104 -6.80 -15.85 19.99
C ASN A 104 -6.51 -17.32 19.60
N THR A 105 -6.03 -18.08 20.58
CA THR A 105 -5.80 -19.52 20.45
C THR A 105 -6.59 -20.26 21.52
N ALA A 106 -7.45 -21.18 21.11
CA ALA A 106 -8.26 -21.97 22.03
C ALA A 106 -8.65 -23.32 21.41
N SER A 107 -8.98 -24.27 22.27
CA SER A 107 -9.51 -25.57 21.88
C SER A 107 -11.04 -25.61 21.73
N THR A 108 -11.70 -24.47 21.96
CA THR A 108 -13.17 -24.34 21.88
C THR A 108 -13.66 -23.91 20.49
N PHE A 109 -12.77 -23.69 19.54
CA PHE A 109 -13.13 -23.44 18.16
C PHE A 109 -13.66 -24.72 17.49
N ALA A 110 -14.74 -24.59 16.76
CA ALA A 110 -15.26 -25.66 15.91
C ALA A 110 -15.61 -25.10 14.53
N SER A 111 -15.37 -25.87 13.49
CA SER A 111 -15.77 -25.55 12.13
C SER A 111 -17.20 -26.07 11.88
N LEU A 112 -18.04 -25.23 11.30
CA LEU A 112 -19.42 -25.48 10.93
C LEU A 112 -19.57 -25.51 9.41
N VAL A 113 -20.71 -25.91 8.90
CA VAL A 113 -21.01 -25.93 7.45
C VAL A 113 -20.86 -24.53 6.81
N ASN A 114 -21.22 -23.48 7.53
CA ASN A 114 -21.19 -22.09 6.97
C ASN A 114 -20.38 -21.12 7.85
N GLY A 115 -19.41 -21.61 8.63
CA GLY A 115 -18.63 -20.75 9.50
C GLY A 115 -17.97 -21.44 10.67
N PHE A 116 -17.90 -20.75 11.81
CA PHE A 116 -17.18 -21.22 12.98
C PHE A 116 -17.95 -20.94 14.27
N THR A 117 -17.88 -21.90 15.22
CA THR A 117 -18.13 -21.60 16.62
C THR A 117 -16.85 -21.06 17.23
N VAL A 118 -16.94 -19.93 17.95
CA VAL A 118 -15.79 -19.21 18.50
C VAL A 118 -16.03 -18.84 19.97
N PRO A 119 -14.99 -18.66 20.78
CA PRO A 119 -15.11 -18.09 22.13
C PRO A 119 -15.76 -16.70 22.11
N ALA A 120 -16.40 -16.32 23.20
CA ALA A 120 -17.06 -15.01 23.32
C ALA A 120 -16.11 -13.81 23.08
N ALA A 121 -14.84 -13.93 23.47
CA ALA A 121 -13.83 -12.90 23.21
C ALA A 121 -13.56 -12.73 21.70
N THR A 122 -13.45 -13.82 20.95
CA THR A 122 -13.29 -13.79 19.47
C THR A 122 -14.55 -13.26 18.81
N TYR A 123 -15.73 -13.67 19.30
CA TYR A 123 -16.99 -13.16 18.81
C TYR A 123 -17.12 -11.64 19.00
N ALA A 124 -16.69 -11.13 20.14
CA ALA A 124 -16.71 -9.67 20.42
C ALA A 124 -15.73 -8.90 19.54
N ALA A 125 -14.53 -9.43 19.30
CA ALA A 125 -13.45 -8.75 18.60
C ALA A 125 -13.65 -8.65 17.08
N LEU A 126 -14.35 -9.61 16.46
CA LEU A 126 -14.59 -9.63 15.03
C LEU A 126 -15.95 -9.01 14.70
N SER A 127 -16.01 -8.27 13.60
CA SER A 127 -17.24 -7.62 13.06
C SER A 127 -17.57 -8.18 11.68
N ALA A 128 -18.81 -8.00 11.21
CA ALA A 128 -19.16 -8.34 9.85
C ALA A 128 -18.25 -7.59 8.87
N GLY A 129 -17.76 -8.27 7.84
CA GLY A 129 -16.80 -7.74 6.87
C GLY A 129 -15.33 -7.90 7.29
N ASP A 130 -15.03 -8.22 8.55
CA ASP A 130 -13.65 -8.45 8.97
C ASP A 130 -13.09 -9.72 8.31
N GLY A 131 -11.82 -9.62 7.86
CA GLY A 131 -11.02 -10.75 7.40
C GLY A 131 -10.25 -11.37 8.57
N PHE A 132 -10.16 -12.69 8.60
CA PHE A 132 -9.38 -13.39 9.61
C PHE A 132 -8.78 -14.69 9.05
N TRP A 133 -7.66 -15.10 9.62
CA TRP A 133 -7.02 -16.39 9.33
C TRP A 133 -7.34 -17.38 10.42
N VAL A 134 -7.53 -18.64 10.01
CA VAL A 134 -7.73 -19.78 10.88
C VAL A 134 -6.62 -20.77 10.66
N ASN A 135 -6.03 -21.30 11.73
CA ASN A 135 -5.01 -22.35 11.66
C ASN A 135 -5.09 -23.25 12.89
N GLY A 136 -4.77 -24.53 12.71
CA GLY A 136 -4.64 -25.48 13.81
C GLY A 136 -5.77 -26.52 13.91
N PHE A 137 -6.74 -26.54 13.01
CA PHE A 137 -7.65 -27.68 12.88
C PHE A 137 -6.89 -28.95 12.47
N ALA A 138 -7.35 -30.12 12.89
CA ALA A 138 -6.77 -31.41 12.51
C ALA A 138 -6.92 -31.62 10.99
N ASN A 139 -8.05 -31.19 10.42
CA ASN A 139 -8.20 -31.10 8.98
C ASN A 139 -7.58 -29.76 8.48
N THR A 140 -6.39 -29.85 7.94
CA THR A 140 -5.62 -28.70 7.44
C THR A 140 -6.31 -27.95 6.30
N LEU A 141 -7.28 -28.55 5.60
CA LEU A 141 -8.05 -27.89 4.55
C LEU A 141 -9.00 -26.80 5.09
N ILE A 142 -9.31 -26.81 6.40
CA ILE A 142 -10.08 -25.77 7.07
C ILE A 142 -9.21 -24.54 7.33
N SER A 143 -7.89 -24.70 7.41
CA SER A 143 -6.96 -23.58 7.62
C SER A 143 -6.96 -22.66 6.42
N GLY A 144 -7.06 -21.34 6.66
CA GLY A 144 -7.08 -20.37 5.59
C GLY A 144 -7.66 -19.02 6.01
N PHE A 145 -7.90 -18.17 5.01
CA PHE A 145 -8.47 -16.84 5.18
C PHE A 145 -9.99 -16.89 4.94
N TYR A 146 -10.74 -16.20 5.81
CA TYR A 146 -12.19 -16.09 5.78
C TYR A 146 -12.65 -14.67 6.04
N PHE A 147 -13.82 -14.31 5.50
CA PHE A 147 -14.54 -13.08 5.85
C PHE A 147 -15.73 -13.39 6.72
N VAL A 148 -15.97 -12.55 7.73
CA VAL A 148 -17.19 -12.59 8.55
C VAL A 148 -18.37 -12.09 7.72
N ALA A 149 -19.31 -12.98 7.40
CA ALA A 149 -20.55 -12.58 6.74
C ALA A 149 -21.59 -12.07 7.74
N SER A 150 -21.75 -12.77 8.86
CA SER A 150 -22.68 -12.38 9.94
C SER A 150 -22.33 -13.05 11.25
N LYS A 151 -22.96 -12.58 12.33
CA LYS A 151 -22.74 -13.08 13.69
C LYS A 151 -24.05 -13.44 14.36
N SER A 152 -24.12 -14.53 15.12
CA SER A 152 -25.32 -14.96 15.83
C SER A 152 -25.03 -15.67 17.15
N GLY A 153 -25.93 -15.58 18.10
CA GLY A 153 -25.92 -16.34 19.34
C GLY A 153 -24.76 -16.12 20.28
N GLY A 154 -23.93 -15.08 20.10
CA GLY A 154 -22.78 -14.78 20.94
C GLY A 154 -21.54 -15.64 20.74
N THR A 155 -21.61 -16.68 19.92
CA THR A 155 -20.51 -17.64 19.69
C THR A 155 -20.40 -18.13 18.26
N THR A 156 -21.32 -17.79 17.37
CA THR A 156 -21.30 -18.26 15.97
C THR A 156 -20.97 -17.13 15.02
N ILE A 157 -19.99 -17.37 14.18
CA ILE A 157 -19.59 -16.51 13.07
C ILE A 157 -19.86 -17.26 11.77
N ALA A 158 -20.76 -16.71 10.94
CA ALA A 158 -20.93 -17.19 9.57
C ALA A 158 -19.90 -16.52 8.67
N THR A 159 -19.38 -17.26 7.69
CA THR A 159 -18.37 -16.79 6.75
C THR A 159 -18.92 -16.69 5.33
N THR A 160 -18.40 -15.75 4.54
CA THR A 160 -18.79 -15.56 3.14
C THR A 160 -18.43 -16.79 2.29
N ILE A 161 -17.29 -17.40 2.59
CA ILE A 161 -16.86 -18.68 2.01
C ILE A 161 -17.01 -19.73 3.08
N ALA A 162 -17.77 -20.79 2.80
CA ALA A 162 -17.95 -21.89 3.74
C ALA A 162 -16.63 -22.65 3.95
N PRO A 163 -16.33 -23.08 5.19
CA PRO A 163 -15.26 -24.05 5.43
C PRO A 163 -15.49 -25.33 4.62
N VAL A 164 -14.40 -25.91 4.13
CA VAL A 164 -14.47 -27.13 3.28
C VAL A 164 -14.93 -28.38 4.03
N ALA A 165 -14.89 -28.36 5.37
CA ALA A 165 -15.32 -29.48 6.22
C ALA A 165 -15.77 -28.92 7.58
N THR A 166 -16.50 -29.76 8.31
CA THR A 166 -16.84 -29.53 9.72
C THR A 166 -15.90 -30.28 10.63
N GLU A 167 -15.48 -29.64 11.72
CA GLU A 167 -14.66 -30.27 12.76
C GLU A 167 -15.12 -29.81 14.15
N ALA A 168 -15.31 -30.76 15.07
CA ALA A 168 -15.69 -30.46 16.44
C ALA A 168 -14.55 -29.76 17.20
N ALA A 169 -14.90 -29.07 18.26
CA ALA A 169 -13.92 -28.46 19.18
C ALA A 169 -13.02 -29.56 19.80
N GLY A 170 -11.78 -29.18 20.08
CA GLY A 170 -10.79 -30.10 20.69
C GLY A 170 -9.35 -29.82 20.23
N ALA A 171 -9.18 -29.39 18.99
CA ALA A 171 -7.88 -28.95 18.47
C ALA A 171 -7.51 -27.56 19.00
N SER A 172 -6.21 -27.28 19.15
CA SER A 172 -5.71 -25.93 19.46
C SER A 172 -5.72 -25.08 18.21
N VAL A 173 -6.79 -24.34 18.01
CA VAL A 173 -7.00 -23.49 16.83
C VAL A 173 -6.67 -22.04 17.16
N THR A 174 -5.95 -21.40 16.25
CA THR A 174 -5.63 -19.96 16.32
C THR A 174 -6.42 -19.21 15.27
N ILE A 175 -7.12 -18.17 15.70
CA ILE A 175 -7.70 -17.15 14.82
C ILE A 175 -6.87 -15.87 14.96
N LYS A 176 -6.48 -15.29 13.83
CA LYS A 176 -5.70 -14.06 13.76
C LYS A 176 -6.33 -13.10 12.75
N SER A 177 -6.48 -11.84 13.16
CA SER A 177 -6.94 -10.75 12.31
C SER A 177 -6.17 -9.49 12.69
N ASN A 178 -5.29 -9.03 11.81
CA ASN A 178 -4.73 -7.69 11.88
C ASN A 178 -5.37 -6.92 10.75
N LYS A 179 -6.19 -5.97 11.08
CA LYS A 179 -6.94 -5.16 10.12
C LYS A 179 -6.42 -3.74 10.11
N HIS A 180 -6.23 -3.22 8.92
CA HIS A 180 -5.78 -1.88 8.62
C HIS A 180 -6.85 -1.25 7.73
N LEU A 181 -7.75 -0.47 8.32
CA LEU A 181 -8.89 0.11 7.64
C LEU A 181 -8.62 1.57 7.34
N ASN A 182 -9.02 2.06 6.17
CA ASN A 182 -8.83 3.46 5.83
C ASN A 182 -9.48 4.39 6.88
N SER A 183 -8.70 5.36 7.35
CA SER A 183 -9.00 6.28 8.45
C SER A 183 -8.71 7.72 8.00
N ASN A 184 -8.68 8.63 8.96
CA ASN A 184 -8.38 10.05 8.73
C ASN A 184 -7.03 10.49 9.34
N ASP A 185 -6.33 9.61 10.02
CA ASP A 185 -5.11 9.97 10.74
C ASP A 185 -3.88 9.91 9.81
N PRO A 186 -3.22 11.05 9.56
CA PRO A 186 -2.09 11.08 8.64
C PRO A 186 -0.84 10.44 9.28
N TYR A 187 -0.10 9.69 8.46
CA TYR A 187 1.25 9.26 8.77
C TYR A 187 2.25 10.28 8.27
N TYR A 188 3.19 10.68 9.13
CA TYR A 188 4.29 11.56 8.77
C TYR A 188 5.59 10.77 8.72
N ARG A 189 6.38 11.00 7.66
CA ARG A 189 7.69 10.36 7.50
C ARG A 189 8.80 11.35 7.24
N THR A 190 9.99 10.96 7.66
CA THR A 190 11.25 11.54 7.22
C THR A 190 11.86 10.62 6.18
N PHE A 191 12.21 11.16 5.01
CA PHE A 191 12.95 10.44 3.99
C PHE A 191 14.33 11.06 3.80
N GLN A 192 15.32 10.21 3.57
CA GLN A 192 16.68 10.62 3.30
C GLN A 192 17.23 9.82 2.12
N THR A 193 17.59 10.52 1.04
CA THR A 193 18.42 9.93 -0.01
C THR A 193 19.86 10.19 0.33
N ALA A 194 20.64 9.13 0.48
CA ALA A 194 22.06 9.20 0.77
C ALA A 194 22.88 8.57 -0.36
N THR A 195 23.98 9.20 -0.73
CA THR A 195 25.00 8.59 -1.59
C THR A 195 25.99 7.86 -0.68
N THR A 196 26.19 6.58 -0.93
CA THR A 196 27.22 5.80 -0.23
C THR A 196 28.44 5.73 -1.12
N ASP A 197 29.49 6.49 -0.80
CA ASP A 197 30.81 6.16 -1.33
C ASP A 197 31.38 5.03 -0.48
N LEU A 198 31.55 3.87 -1.09
CA LEU A 198 32.11 2.69 -0.44
C LEU A 198 33.61 2.87 -0.11
N SER A 199 34.26 3.93 -0.58
CA SER A 199 35.68 4.15 -0.40
C SER A 199 36.05 5.07 0.78
N THR A 200 35.16 5.99 1.16
CA THR A 200 35.37 6.91 2.29
C THR A 200 34.06 7.32 2.95
N VAL A 201 33.90 7.04 4.23
CA VAL A 201 32.69 7.35 5.02
C VAL A 201 32.48 8.87 5.19
N SER A 202 33.42 9.72 4.78
CA SER A 202 33.38 11.17 5.00
C SER A 202 32.62 11.99 3.96
N ASP A 203 32.33 11.44 2.77
CA ASP A 203 31.74 12.19 1.66
C ASP A 203 30.30 11.75 1.31
N VAL A 204 29.53 11.31 2.29
CA VAL A 204 28.12 10.95 2.10
C VAL A 204 27.29 12.21 1.95
N SER A 205 26.84 12.51 0.73
CA SER A 205 25.84 13.54 0.52
C SER A 205 24.45 13.00 0.87
N ARG A 206 23.72 13.73 1.70
CA ARG A 206 22.36 13.36 2.12
C ARG A 206 21.39 14.47 1.80
N HIS A 207 20.25 14.11 1.22
CA HIS A 207 19.12 15.01 1.07
C HIS A 207 17.99 14.49 1.92
N THR A 208 17.64 15.19 2.98
CA THR A 208 16.63 14.79 3.96
C THR A 208 15.42 15.70 3.88
N VAL A 209 14.24 15.11 3.67
CA VAL A 209 12.95 15.78 3.72
C VAL A 209 12.11 15.20 4.85
N TYR A 210 11.29 16.02 5.50
CA TYR A 210 10.46 15.59 6.62
C TYR A 210 9.08 16.25 6.57
N ASP A 211 8.19 15.85 7.48
CA ASP A 211 6.76 16.12 7.38
C ASP A 211 6.19 15.64 6.04
N ALA A 212 6.69 14.49 5.59
CA ALA A 212 6.25 13.87 4.36
C ALA A 212 4.98 13.06 4.61
N ILE A 213 3.93 13.40 3.88
CA ILE A 213 2.63 12.71 3.91
C ILE A 213 2.42 11.94 2.61
N PRO A 214 1.78 10.75 2.64
CA PRO A 214 1.43 10.01 1.44
C PRO A 214 0.54 10.86 0.51
N ASN A 215 0.81 10.83 -0.79
CA ASN A 215 -0.01 11.45 -1.83
C ASN A 215 -0.66 10.40 -2.73
N THR A 216 0.16 9.49 -3.26
CA THR A 216 -0.31 8.38 -4.06
C THR A 216 0.34 7.09 -3.62
N GLY A 217 -0.38 6.00 -3.80
CA GLY A 217 0.11 4.65 -3.61
C GLY A 217 -0.52 3.72 -4.63
N SER A 218 0.26 2.81 -5.20
CA SER A 218 -0.26 1.79 -6.10
C SER A 218 0.43 0.45 -5.88
N VAL A 219 -0.32 -0.61 -6.16
CA VAL A 219 0.20 -1.97 -6.25
C VAL A 219 -0.27 -2.55 -7.57
N SER A 220 0.67 -3.05 -8.36
CA SER A 220 0.40 -3.69 -9.65
C SER A 220 0.78 -5.16 -9.60
N ILE A 221 -0.17 -6.00 -9.93
CA ILE A 221 -0.05 -7.45 -10.05
C ILE A 221 -0.08 -7.78 -11.54
N PRO A 222 1.08 -7.97 -12.19
CA PRO A 222 1.13 -8.31 -13.61
C PRO A 222 0.68 -9.76 -13.86
N GLU A 223 0.51 -10.15 -15.11
CA GLU A 223 0.25 -11.54 -15.49
C GLU A 223 1.44 -12.45 -15.13
N GLU A 224 2.65 -11.95 -15.30
CA GLU A 224 3.91 -12.65 -15.02
C GLU A 224 4.92 -11.70 -14.37
N GLY A 225 5.84 -12.24 -13.56
CA GLY A 225 6.92 -11.49 -12.94
C GLY A 225 6.64 -11.09 -11.50
N ALA A 226 7.32 -10.06 -11.03
CA ALA A 226 7.17 -9.56 -9.67
C ALA A 226 5.97 -8.60 -9.57
N VAL A 227 5.24 -8.70 -8.48
CA VAL A 227 4.28 -7.66 -8.08
C VAL A 227 5.08 -6.40 -7.70
N THR A 228 4.61 -5.24 -8.11
CA THR A 228 5.31 -3.97 -7.87
C THR A 228 4.44 -2.99 -7.08
N GLY A 229 5.08 -2.08 -6.38
CA GLY A 229 4.43 -0.97 -5.70
C GLY A 229 5.09 0.35 -6.08
N SER A 230 4.30 1.41 -6.22
CA SER A 230 4.78 2.77 -6.45
C SER A 230 4.15 3.71 -5.44
N PHE A 231 4.95 4.55 -4.82
CA PHE A 231 4.50 5.44 -3.76
C PHE A 231 5.09 6.83 -3.95
N GLU A 232 4.27 7.84 -3.69
CA GLU A 232 4.69 9.24 -3.66
C GLU A 232 4.26 9.89 -2.35
N TYR A 233 5.20 10.59 -1.75
CA TYR A 233 5.00 11.41 -0.54
C TYR A 233 5.32 12.86 -0.86
N MET A 234 4.51 13.76 -0.37
CA MET A 234 4.75 15.19 -0.42
C MET A 234 5.30 15.66 0.93
N ALA A 235 6.49 16.28 0.91
CA ALA A 235 7.14 16.76 2.11
C ALA A 235 7.01 18.29 2.22
N GLU A 236 6.88 18.79 3.45
CA GLU A 236 6.77 20.23 3.70
C GLU A 236 8.11 20.90 3.98
N ARG A 237 9.08 20.14 4.47
CA ARG A 237 10.34 20.68 4.98
C ARG A 237 11.54 19.85 4.55
N GLU A 238 12.70 20.50 4.53
CA GLU A 238 13.99 19.86 4.32
C GLU A 238 14.98 20.21 5.44
N VAL A 239 15.94 19.35 5.69
CA VAL A 239 17.08 19.64 6.55
C VAL A 239 18.08 20.48 5.77
N SER A 240 18.48 21.62 6.32
CA SER A 240 19.56 22.41 5.74
C SER A 240 20.90 21.72 5.93
N GLY A 241 21.62 21.51 4.85
CA GLY A 241 22.90 20.78 4.84
C GLY A 241 22.76 19.34 4.34
N TYR A 242 23.90 18.72 4.11
CA TYR A 242 23.96 17.35 3.56
C TYR A 242 24.52 16.34 4.57
N GLU A 243 24.36 16.65 5.85
CA GLU A 243 24.92 15.84 6.94
C GLU A 243 23.90 14.83 7.49
N ALA A 244 24.42 13.87 8.25
CA ALA A 244 23.58 12.95 9.01
C ALA A 244 22.84 13.68 10.12
N ILE A 245 21.62 13.23 10.42
CA ILE A 245 20.91 13.69 11.61
C ILE A 245 21.61 13.14 12.85
N ALA A 246 21.83 13.98 13.85
CA ALA A 246 22.52 13.57 15.06
C ALA A 246 21.86 12.35 15.72
N GLY A 247 22.67 11.35 16.06
CA GLY A 247 22.19 10.12 16.70
C GLY A 247 21.38 9.18 15.80
N GLN A 248 21.28 9.45 14.47
CA GLN A 248 20.58 8.53 13.59
C GLN A 248 21.23 7.15 13.56
N THR A 249 20.40 6.12 13.49
CA THR A 249 20.81 4.74 13.21
C THR A 249 20.11 4.24 11.95
N VAL A 250 20.71 3.27 11.28
CA VAL A 250 20.15 2.71 10.05
C VAL A 250 19.98 1.21 10.20
N THR A 251 18.76 0.75 9.98
CA THR A 251 18.44 -0.67 9.90
C THR A 251 18.56 -1.13 8.45
N ALA A 252 19.19 -2.28 8.24
CA ALA A 252 19.31 -2.89 6.92
C ALA A 252 17.94 -3.13 6.28
N ALA A 253 17.91 -3.16 4.95
CA ALA A 253 16.71 -3.50 4.21
C ALA A 253 16.17 -4.88 4.63
N PRO A 254 14.84 -5.03 4.76
CA PRO A 254 14.24 -6.33 5.03
C PRO A 254 14.61 -7.35 3.96
N THR A 255 14.78 -8.62 4.36
CA THR A 255 15.12 -9.74 3.49
C THR A 255 13.91 -10.58 3.08
N ASP A 256 12.70 -10.06 3.32
CA ASP A 256 11.45 -10.73 2.94
C ASP A 256 11.42 -11.07 1.45
N LEU A 257 10.71 -12.14 1.12
CA LEU A 257 10.54 -12.55 -0.28
C LEU A 257 9.73 -11.51 -1.05
N VAL A 258 10.13 -11.30 -2.31
CA VAL A 258 9.33 -10.55 -3.28
C VAL A 258 8.13 -11.38 -3.70
N VAL A 259 6.96 -10.76 -3.75
CA VAL A 259 5.73 -11.42 -4.18
C VAL A 259 5.77 -11.62 -5.69
N SER A 260 5.71 -12.86 -6.13
CA SER A 260 5.55 -13.21 -7.54
C SER A 260 4.07 -13.20 -7.93
N ALA A 261 3.76 -12.76 -9.13
CA ALA A 261 2.40 -12.80 -9.66
C ALA A 261 1.87 -14.25 -9.78
N VAL A 262 2.74 -15.20 -10.12
CA VAL A 262 2.36 -16.61 -10.36
C VAL A 262 2.22 -17.38 -9.04
N ASP A 263 3.22 -17.30 -8.15
CA ASP A 263 3.25 -18.10 -6.92
C ASP A 263 2.81 -17.32 -5.68
N GLY A 264 2.90 -16.00 -5.72
CA GLY A 264 2.60 -15.12 -4.59
C GLY A 264 1.12 -14.75 -4.49
N VAL A 265 0.40 -14.64 -5.62
CA VAL A 265 -1.05 -14.38 -5.60
C VAL A 265 -1.80 -15.67 -5.34
N LYS A 266 -2.39 -15.79 -4.16
CA LYS A 266 -3.05 -17.03 -3.71
C LYS A 266 -4.52 -17.09 -4.05
N ALA A 267 -5.20 -15.95 -4.07
CA ALA A 267 -6.61 -15.89 -4.40
C ALA A 267 -7.05 -14.51 -4.86
N PHE A 268 -8.04 -14.50 -5.72
CA PHE A 268 -8.81 -13.33 -6.12
C PHE A 268 -10.29 -13.61 -5.90
N TYR A 269 -10.99 -12.69 -5.28
CA TYR A 269 -12.39 -12.84 -4.92
C TYR A 269 -13.22 -11.71 -5.49
N VAL A 270 -14.41 -12.06 -5.98
CA VAL A 270 -15.44 -11.10 -6.42
C VAL A 270 -16.74 -11.48 -5.71
N ASN A 271 -17.32 -10.56 -4.96
CA ASN A 271 -18.48 -10.82 -4.12
C ASN A 271 -18.31 -12.05 -3.21
N GLY A 272 -17.11 -12.25 -2.68
CA GLY A 272 -16.75 -13.38 -1.85
C GLY A 272 -16.56 -14.72 -2.58
N LEU A 273 -16.80 -14.76 -3.89
CA LEU A 273 -16.57 -15.97 -4.69
C LEU A 273 -15.16 -15.98 -5.27
N SER A 274 -14.50 -17.12 -5.25
CA SER A 274 -13.15 -17.26 -5.81
C SER A 274 -13.18 -17.11 -7.33
N ALA A 275 -12.39 -16.19 -7.82
CA ALA A 275 -12.17 -15.92 -9.24
C ALA A 275 -10.68 -16.07 -9.62
N THR A 276 -9.91 -16.79 -8.82
CA THR A 276 -8.45 -16.86 -8.90
C THR A 276 -7.94 -17.35 -10.25
N CYS A 277 -8.56 -18.37 -10.82
CA CYS A 277 -8.12 -18.93 -12.10
C CYS A 277 -8.48 -18.08 -13.32
N ILE A 278 -9.23 -17.02 -13.16
CA ILE A 278 -9.66 -16.15 -14.25
C ILE A 278 -8.96 -14.80 -14.24
N MET A 279 -8.34 -14.39 -13.15
CA MET A 279 -7.56 -13.15 -13.07
C MET A 279 -6.24 -13.32 -13.82
N LYS A 280 -5.94 -12.38 -14.70
CA LYS A 280 -4.65 -12.24 -15.40
C LYS A 280 -3.78 -11.18 -14.75
N SER A 281 -4.34 -10.02 -14.48
CA SER A 281 -3.64 -8.91 -13.83
C SER A 281 -4.61 -8.09 -12.98
N MET A 282 -4.07 -7.33 -12.03
CA MET A 282 -4.83 -6.41 -11.20
C MET A 282 -3.94 -5.23 -10.81
N ASP A 283 -4.49 -4.03 -10.90
CA ASP A 283 -3.88 -2.80 -10.40
C ASP A 283 -4.77 -2.19 -9.34
N VAL A 284 -4.14 -1.70 -8.28
CA VAL A 284 -4.78 -0.95 -7.20
C VAL A 284 -4.12 0.41 -7.15
N SER A 285 -4.90 1.48 -7.14
CA SER A 285 -4.40 2.85 -7.05
C SER A 285 -5.14 3.64 -5.97
N ILE A 286 -4.36 4.36 -5.20
CA ILE A 286 -4.81 5.23 -4.13
C ILE A 286 -4.32 6.63 -4.46
N SER A 287 -5.22 7.60 -4.51
CA SER A 287 -4.90 9.02 -4.62
C SER A 287 -5.53 9.76 -3.45
N LEU A 288 -4.73 10.46 -2.70
CA LEU A 288 -5.21 11.27 -1.56
C LEU A 288 -5.47 12.72 -1.95
N ALA A 289 -5.21 13.06 -3.22
CA ALA A 289 -5.47 14.39 -3.79
C ALA A 289 -4.95 15.53 -2.89
N GLN A 290 -3.70 15.41 -2.39
CA GLN A 290 -3.11 16.40 -1.50
C GLN A 290 -3.08 17.78 -2.15
N ALA A 291 -3.69 18.77 -1.51
CA ALA A 291 -3.66 20.14 -1.96
C ALA A 291 -2.56 20.91 -1.22
N GLY A 292 -1.64 21.50 -1.99
CA GLY A 292 -0.56 22.30 -1.42
C GLY A 292 -0.91 23.80 -1.45
N ASP A 293 -0.74 24.48 -0.32
CA ASP A 293 -0.85 25.93 -0.19
C ASP A 293 0.51 26.54 0.15
N ASN A 294 0.88 27.60 -0.56
CA ASN A 294 2.14 28.34 -0.34
C ASN A 294 1.90 29.50 0.62
N ALA A 295 2.39 29.41 1.84
CA ALA A 295 2.45 30.55 2.75
C ALA A 295 3.76 31.32 2.54
N ALA A 296 3.67 32.62 2.29
CA ALA A 296 4.77 33.47 1.83
C ALA A 296 6.07 33.43 2.67
N ALA A 297 5.99 33.10 3.96
CA ALA A 297 7.15 33.03 4.85
C ALA A 297 7.41 31.65 5.44
N CYS A 298 6.47 30.70 5.26
CA CYS A 298 6.48 29.41 5.97
C CYS A 298 6.66 28.20 5.05
N GLY A 299 6.83 28.43 3.74
CA GLY A 299 6.91 27.36 2.75
C GLY A 299 5.54 26.77 2.38
N LYS A 300 5.57 25.62 1.74
CA LYS A 300 4.38 24.92 1.28
C LYS A 300 3.85 24.00 2.38
N ARG A 301 2.54 24.01 2.58
CA ARG A 301 1.84 23.07 3.44
C ARG A 301 0.86 22.25 2.62
N TYR A 302 0.63 21.02 3.03
CA TYR A 302 -0.28 20.13 2.36
C TYR A 302 -1.49 19.84 3.23
N SER A 303 -2.67 19.90 2.61
CA SER A 303 -3.92 19.45 3.22
C SER A 303 -4.45 18.25 2.44
N ARG A 304 -5.05 17.32 3.16
CA ARG A 304 -5.69 16.16 2.56
C ARG A 304 -6.88 16.58 1.70
N GLY A 305 -6.91 16.10 0.45
CA GLY A 305 -8.07 16.18 -0.40
C GLY A 305 -9.06 15.02 -0.19
N THR A 306 -9.99 14.85 -1.10
CA THR A 306 -10.90 13.71 -1.10
C THR A 306 -10.15 12.47 -1.60
N PRO A 307 -10.02 11.41 -0.82
CA PRO A 307 -9.32 10.21 -1.26
C PRO A 307 -10.12 9.49 -2.35
N GLU A 308 -9.40 9.03 -3.37
CA GLU A 308 -9.92 8.18 -4.43
C GLU A 308 -9.21 6.83 -4.37
N PHE A 309 -9.99 5.76 -4.32
CA PHE A 309 -9.52 4.40 -4.34
C PHE A 309 -10.05 3.72 -5.59
N THR A 310 -9.16 3.43 -6.53
CA THR A 310 -9.51 2.83 -7.81
C THR A 310 -8.74 1.54 -8.03
N GLY A 311 -9.22 0.74 -8.94
CA GLY A 311 -8.52 -0.44 -9.38
C GLY A 311 -8.94 -0.85 -10.77
N SER A 312 -8.14 -1.69 -11.37
CA SER A 312 -8.49 -2.39 -12.60
C SER A 312 -8.09 -3.86 -12.51
N ALA A 313 -8.80 -4.70 -13.23
CA ALA A 313 -8.47 -6.11 -13.34
C ALA A 313 -8.72 -6.61 -14.75
N VAL A 314 -7.80 -7.41 -15.26
CA VAL A 314 -7.96 -8.15 -16.52
C VAL A 314 -8.33 -9.59 -16.18
N LEU A 315 -9.48 -10.01 -16.68
CA LEU A 315 -10.07 -11.30 -16.34
C LEU A 315 -10.36 -12.10 -17.60
N ARG A 316 -10.10 -13.39 -17.58
CA ARG A 316 -10.51 -14.31 -18.65
C ARG A 316 -12.02 -14.42 -18.68
N ALA A 317 -12.62 -14.32 -19.85
CA ALA A 317 -14.05 -14.57 -20.00
C ALA A 317 -14.35 -16.07 -19.83
N LEU A 318 -15.31 -16.36 -18.97
CA LEU A 318 -15.78 -17.75 -18.80
C LEU A 318 -16.82 -18.09 -19.86
N ARG A 319 -16.82 -19.35 -20.32
CA ARG A 319 -17.79 -19.85 -21.30
C ARG A 319 -19.24 -19.69 -20.83
N ASP A 320 -19.49 -19.90 -19.54
CA ASP A 320 -20.83 -19.87 -18.94
C ASP A 320 -21.26 -18.45 -18.49
N ALA A 321 -20.30 -17.53 -18.35
CA ALA A 321 -20.56 -16.15 -17.91
C ALA A 321 -19.57 -15.17 -18.57
N PRO A 322 -19.56 -15.05 -19.93
CA PRO A 322 -18.48 -14.39 -20.65
C PRO A 322 -18.40 -12.88 -20.39
N PHE A 323 -19.50 -12.24 -20.00
CA PHE A 323 -19.57 -10.77 -19.86
C PHE A 323 -20.08 -10.31 -18.50
N THR A 324 -19.84 -11.08 -17.44
CA THR A 324 -20.34 -10.75 -16.09
C THR A 324 -19.92 -9.36 -15.64
N TRP A 325 -18.69 -8.93 -15.88
CA TRP A 325 -18.20 -7.59 -15.53
C TRP A 325 -18.92 -6.49 -16.30
N ARG A 326 -19.21 -6.74 -17.57
CA ARG A 326 -20.02 -5.83 -18.38
C ARG A 326 -21.44 -5.68 -17.80
N ASN A 327 -22.02 -6.76 -17.31
CA ASN A 327 -23.33 -6.71 -16.66
C ASN A 327 -23.29 -5.91 -15.37
N TYR A 328 -22.20 -6.00 -14.58
CA TYR A 328 -22.02 -5.16 -13.39
C TYR A 328 -21.90 -3.68 -13.75
N ALA A 329 -21.11 -3.33 -14.78
CA ALA A 329 -21.00 -1.96 -15.26
C ALA A 329 -22.34 -1.39 -15.75
N HIS A 330 -23.03 -2.12 -16.62
CA HIS A 330 -24.33 -1.69 -17.16
C HIS A 330 -25.45 -1.66 -16.12
N GLY A 331 -25.47 -2.61 -15.20
CA GLY A 331 -26.49 -2.72 -14.15
C GLY A 331 -26.25 -1.81 -12.95
N GLY A 332 -25.12 -1.12 -12.86
CA GLY A 332 -24.74 -0.32 -11.69
C GLY A 332 -24.63 -1.15 -10.41
N THR A 333 -24.41 -2.45 -10.54
CA THR A 333 -24.33 -3.37 -9.40
C THR A 333 -23.03 -3.15 -8.67
N ARG A 334 -23.09 -2.98 -7.34
CA ARG A 334 -21.91 -2.89 -6.49
C ARG A 334 -21.32 -4.27 -6.29
N VAL A 335 -20.00 -4.33 -6.38
CA VAL A 335 -19.23 -5.56 -6.18
C VAL A 335 -18.16 -5.36 -5.12
N SER A 336 -17.82 -6.41 -4.38
CA SER A 336 -16.62 -6.43 -3.56
C SER A 336 -15.51 -7.15 -4.31
N VAL A 337 -14.29 -6.65 -4.18
CA VAL A 337 -13.10 -7.22 -4.81
C VAL A 337 -12.04 -7.42 -3.75
N ALA A 338 -11.42 -8.61 -3.72
CA ALA A 338 -10.31 -8.86 -2.81
C ALA A 338 -9.20 -9.67 -3.48
N CYS A 339 -7.96 -9.36 -3.12
CA CYS A 339 -6.78 -10.08 -3.58
C CYS A 339 -5.96 -10.54 -2.39
N ARG A 340 -5.63 -11.83 -2.33
CA ARG A 340 -4.80 -12.46 -1.30
C ARG A 340 -3.43 -12.76 -1.86
N MET A 341 -2.41 -12.28 -1.17
CA MET A 341 -1.00 -12.44 -1.54
C MET A 341 -0.22 -13.11 -0.41
N SER A 342 0.79 -13.91 -0.77
CA SER A 342 1.73 -14.54 0.16
C SER A 342 3.10 -13.90 0.05
N HIS A 343 3.72 -13.62 1.20
CA HIS A 343 5.08 -13.10 1.32
C HIS A 343 6.11 -14.18 1.62
N GLY A 344 5.73 -15.45 1.41
CA GLY A 344 6.52 -16.61 1.76
C GLY A 344 6.18 -17.17 3.14
N GLY A 345 6.40 -18.47 3.32
CA GLY A 345 5.98 -19.18 4.54
C GLY A 345 4.47 -19.11 4.77
N ALA A 346 4.08 -18.74 5.98
CA ALA A 346 2.68 -18.59 6.37
C ALA A 346 2.19 -17.13 6.30
N ASP A 347 3.05 -16.18 5.91
CA ASP A 347 2.73 -14.76 5.96
C ASP A 347 1.95 -14.32 4.71
N GLU A 348 0.79 -13.77 4.94
CA GLU A 348 -0.15 -13.39 3.90
C GLU A 348 -0.75 -12.01 4.14
N THR A 349 -1.15 -11.39 3.05
CA THR A 349 -1.88 -10.11 3.03
C THR A 349 -3.09 -10.24 2.13
N VAL A 350 -4.21 -9.63 2.54
CA VAL A 350 -5.41 -9.49 1.71
C VAL A 350 -5.76 -8.03 1.59
N ILE A 351 -5.83 -7.54 0.35
CA ILE A 351 -6.35 -6.20 0.03
C ILE A 351 -7.81 -6.36 -0.35
N VAL A 352 -8.69 -5.57 0.26
CA VAL A 352 -10.13 -5.67 0.09
C VAL A 352 -10.71 -4.32 -0.29
N PHE A 353 -11.48 -4.30 -1.35
CA PHE A 353 -12.42 -3.24 -1.70
C PHE A 353 -13.82 -3.73 -1.37
N THR A 354 -14.45 -3.14 -0.37
CA THR A 354 -15.71 -3.67 0.19
C THR A 354 -16.90 -3.40 -0.70
N ARG A 355 -16.90 -2.24 -1.36
CA ARG A 355 -17.98 -1.80 -2.23
C ARG A 355 -17.41 -1.00 -3.40
N CYS A 356 -17.49 -1.56 -4.60
CA CYS A 356 -16.98 -0.94 -5.81
C CYS A 356 -18.11 -0.74 -6.82
N VAL A 357 -18.02 0.36 -7.55
CA VAL A 357 -18.74 0.57 -8.81
C VAL A 357 -17.80 0.14 -9.94
N VAL A 358 -18.26 -0.74 -10.81
CA VAL A 358 -17.54 -1.04 -12.05
C VAL A 358 -17.83 0.11 -13.01
N THR A 359 -16.82 0.92 -13.28
CA THR A 359 -16.94 2.12 -14.11
C THR A 359 -16.83 1.82 -15.58
N GLU A 360 -16.05 0.78 -15.92
CA GLU A 360 -15.82 0.33 -17.30
C GLU A 360 -15.62 -1.18 -17.30
N ALA A 361 -16.11 -1.85 -18.35
CA ALA A 361 -15.83 -3.25 -18.61
C ALA A 361 -15.77 -3.47 -20.13
N THR A 362 -14.55 -3.56 -20.67
CA THR A 362 -14.28 -3.66 -22.11
C THR A 362 -13.77 -5.06 -22.42
N PRO A 363 -14.50 -5.85 -23.23
CA PRO A 363 -14.03 -7.16 -23.68
C PRO A 363 -13.01 -6.99 -24.81
N ASP A 364 -11.93 -7.76 -24.73
CA ASP A 364 -10.98 -7.96 -25.81
C ASP A 364 -11.37 -9.25 -26.56
N LEU A 365 -11.95 -9.08 -27.73
CA LEU A 365 -12.46 -10.18 -28.57
C LEU A 365 -11.46 -10.64 -29.60
N ASP A 366 -10.36 -9.89 -29.81
CA ASP A 366 -9.34 -10.19 -30.83
C ASP A 366 -8.22 -11.07 -30.27
N ALA A 367 -8.16 -11.26 -28.94
CA ALA A 367 -7.21 -12.14 -28.32
C ALA A 367 -7.59 -13.63 -28.48
N ASP A 368 -6.61 -14.51 -28.57
CA ASP A 368 -6.80 -15.97 -28.63
C ASP A 368 -7.64 -16.50 -27.44
N ILE A 369 -7.49 -15.86 -26.29
CA ILE A 369 -8.32 -16.07 -25.10
C ILE A 369 -9.05 -14.77 -24.81
N VAL A 370 -10.36 -14.78 -24.97
CA VAL A 370 -11.20 -13.61 -24.70
C VAL A 370 -11.01 -13.18 -23.23
N THR A 371 -10.68 -11.91 -23.06
CA THR A 371 -10.53 -11.28 -21.74
C THR A 371 -11.48 -10.10 -21.58
N THR A 372 -11.68 -9.66 -20.37
CA THR A 372 -12.40 -8.43 -20.08
C THR A 372 -11.56 -7.60 -19.13
N SER A 373 -11.23 -6.38 -19.55
CA SER A 373 -10.63 -5.36 -18.69
C SER A 373 -11.75 -4.63 -17.96
N ALA A 374 -11.71 -4.65 -16.65
CA ALA A 374 -12.68 -3.97 -15.81
C ALA A 374 -11.99 -2.94 -14.93
N SER A 375 -12.49 -1.71 -14.95
CA SER A 375 -12.08 -0.65 -14.03
C SER A 375 -13.15 -0.45 -12.97
N PHE A 376 -12.73 -0.19 -11.73
CA PHE A 376 -13.65 0.00 -10.62
C PHE A 376 -13.18 1.11 -9.68
N SER A 377 -14.13 1.76 -9.03
CA SER A 377 -13.90 2.78 -8.00
C SER A 377 -14.59 2.35 -6.72
N ALA A 378 -13.88 2.46 -5.59
CA ALA A 378 -14.42 2.09 -4.29
C ALA A 378 -15.29 3.22 -3.72
N GLU A 379 -16.41 2.83 -3.14
CA GLU A 379 -17.30 3.67 -2.36
C GLU A 379 -17.24 3.27 -0.89
N LEU A 380 -17.60 4.20 0.01
CA LEU A 380 -17.82 3.85 1.41
C LEU A 380 -18.93 2.80 1.52
N ASP A 381 -18.63 1.69 2.17
CA ASP A 381 -19.65 0.73 2.54
C ASP A 381 -20.39 1.21 3.80
N PRO A 382 -21.70 1.53 3.72
CA PRO A 382 -22.43 2.07 4.86
C PRO A 382 -22.65 1.05 5.98
N THR A 383 -22.48 -0.24 5.69
CA THR A 383 -22.63 -1.31 6.67
C THR A 383 -21.32 -1.60 7.40
N LEU A 384 -20.23 -1.57 6.66
CA LEU A 384 -18.89 -1.90 7.19
C LEU A 384 -18.15 -0.67 7.71
N GLY A 385 -18.50 0.54 7.23
CA GLY A 385 -17.89 1.80 7.67
C GLY A 385 -16.56 2.13 7.01
N TYR A 386 -16.09 1.34 6.03
CA TYR A 386 -14.86 1.59 5.29
C TYR A 386 -15.01 1.20 3.80
N SER A 387 -14.14 1.71 2.96
CA SER A 387 -14.15 1.43 1.51
C SER A 387 -13.05 0.45 1.12
N VAL A 388 -11.88 0.60 1.71
CA VAL A 388 -10.70 -0.25 1.45
C VAL A 388 -10.08 -0.68 2.76
N GLY A 389 -9.69 -1.94 2.85
CA GLY A 389 -9.00 -2.50 3.99
C GLY A 389 -7.85 -3.41 3.55
N VAL A 390 -6.82 -3.45 4.35
CA VAL A 390 -5.73 -4.42 4.24
C VAL A 390 -5.76 -5.31 5.47
N PHE A 391 -5.72 -6.61 5.26
CA PHE A 391 -5.66 -7.58 6.34
C PHE A 391 -4.35 -8.34 6.27
N THR A 392 -3.68 -8.53 7.42
CA THR A 392 -2.42 -9.28 7.48
C THR A 392 -2.49 -10.33 8.58
N ASN A 393 -1.78 -11.44 8.41
CA ASN A 393 -1.57 -12.41 9.48
C ASN A 393 -0.19 -12.27 10.15
N TRP A 394 0.54 -11.23 9.80
CA TRP A 394 1.82 -10.84 10.39
C TRP A 394 1.71 -9.41 10.96
N THR A 395 2.64 -9.02 11.82
CA THR A 395 2.66 -7.67 12.43
C THR A 395 3.33 -6.67 11.48
N VAL A 396 2.66 -5.56 11.21
CA VAL A 396 3.13 -4.48 10.32
C VAL A 396 4.17 -3.58 11.00
#